data_bca886b880a1a3232259d37cb2201fc1
#
_entry.id   bca886b880a1a3232259d37cb2201fc1
#
_cell.length_a   1.000
_cell.length_b   1.000
_cell.length_c   1.000
_cell.angle_alpha   90.00
_cell.angle_beta   90.00
_cell.angle_gamma   90.00
#
_symmetry.space_group_name_H-M   'P 1'
#
loop_
_entity.id
_entity.type
_entity.pdbx_description
1 polymer ?
#
loop_
_entity_poly.entity_id
_entity_poly.type
_entity_poly.pdbx_seq_one_letter_code
_entity_poly.pdbx_strand_id
1 'polypeptide(L)'
;MKVIIIGGGAAGMMAAYQAAKCGNDVSLYEKNEKLGKKIFITGKGRCNVTNACEIEELLDHVVTNKEFLYSGFYSFTNDAMMELLEELGCPLKVERGNRVFPVSDHSSDVIAALQRGLRKENVDIYFNTTVKKILIEDGIVTGVRLASGDTVKADKVVVATGGMSYQATGSTGDGYDFARKAG
;
A
#
# COMPACT_ATOMS: atom_id res chain seq x y z
N MET A 1 18.58 6.33 -0.75
CA MET A 1 17.88 7.36 0.05
C MET A 1 17.14 6.69 1.18
N LYS A 2 16.89 7.38 2.28
CA LYS A 2 16.02 6.90 3.35
C LYS A 2 14.58 7.28 3.08
N VAL A 3 13.70 6.28 2.94
CA VAL A 3 12.28 6.46 2.59
C VAL A 3 11.40 5.94 3.72
N ILE A 4 10.49 6.77 4.20
CA ILE A 4 9.48 6.36 5.18
C ILE A 4 8.14 6.18 4.47
N ILE A 5 7.51 5.02 4.71
CA ILE A 5 6.14 4.73 4.28
C ILE A 5 5.22 4.76 5.49
N ILE A 6 4.15 5.56 5.45
CA ILE A 6 3.16 5.67 6.52
C ILE A 6 1.91 4.87 6.14
N GLY A 7 1.67 3.77 6.83
CA GLY A 7 0.52 2.87 6.64
C GLY A 7 0.85 1.59 5.92
N GLY A 8 0.53 0.45 6.53
CA GLY A 8 0.80 -0.91 6.06
C GLY A 8 -0.38 -1.56 5.34
N GLY A 9 -1.20 -0.78 4.64
CA GLY A 9 -2.24 -1.25 3.73
C GLY A 9 -1.68 -1.69 2.37
N ALA A 10 -2.57 -1.98 1.40
CA ALA A 10 -2.18 -2.40 0.05
C ALA A 10 -1.20 -1.40 -0.60
N ALA A 11 -1.57 -0.12 -0.62
CA ALA A 11 -0.75 0.93 -1.22
C ALA A 11 0.62 1.08 -0.52
N GLY A 12 0.64 1.03 0.82
CA GLY A 12 1.89 1.18 1.58
C GLY A 12 2.82 -0.01 1.42
N MET A 13 2.30 -1.24 1.42
CA MET A 13 3.12 -2.43 1.16
C MET A 13 3.72 -2.42 -0.25
N MET A 14 2.94 -2.04 -1.27
CA MET A 14 3.43 -1.92 -2.65
C MET A 14 4.46 -0.79 -2.80
N ALA A 15 4.21 0.37 -2.19
CA ALA A 15 5.14 1.49 -2.21
C ALA A 15 6.48 1.13 -1.51
N ALA A 16 6.40 0.45 -0.36
CA ALA A 16 7.59 -0.01 0.36
C ALA A 16 8.39 -1.03 -0.45
N TYR A 17 7.71 -2.03 -1.02
CA TYR A 17 8.32 -3.03 -1.89
C TYR A 17 9.05 -2.38 -3.08
N GLN A 18 8.36 -1.52 -3.81
CA GLN A 18 8.92 -0.89 -5.00
C GLN A 18 10.07 0.07 -4.65
N ALA A 19 9.93 0.86 -3.58
CA ALA A 19 11.00 1.75 -3.14
C ALA A 19 12.28 0.98 -2.74
N ALA A 20 12.13 -0.14 -2.00
CA ALA A 20 13.24 -0.98 -1.61
C ALA A 20 13.89 -1.68 -2.82
N LYS A 21 13.08 -2.21 -3.75
CA LYS A 21 13.55 -2.81 -5.01
C LYS A 21 14.38 -1.82 -5.85
N CYS A 22 14.10 -0.51 -5.73
CA CYS A 22 14.90 0.55 -6.34
C CYS A 22 16.17 0.92 -5.53
N GLY A 23 16.58 0.14 -4.53
CA GLY A 23 17.82 0.32 -3.77
C GLY A 23 17.75 1.39 -2.68
N ASN A 24 16.55 1.72 -2.19
CA ASN A 24 16.39 2.64 -1.08
C ASN A 24 16.37 1.90 0.28
N ASP A 25 16.78 2.59 1.34
CA ASP A 25 16.60 2.19 2.73
C ASP A 25 15.16 2.55 3.16
N VAL A 26 14.31 1.53 3.37
CA VAL A 26 12.87 1.72 3.54
C VAL A 26 12.39 1.28 4.91
N SER A 27 11.71 2.19 5.60
CA SER A 27 11.02 1.94 6.86
C SER A 27 9.50 2.12 6.69
N LEU A 28 8.71 1.10 7.01
CA LEU A 28 7.25 1.13 6.97
C LEU A 28 6.68 1.21 8.39
N TYR A 29 5.90 2.24 8.66
CA TYR A 29 5.26 2.47 9.96
C TYR A 29 3.76 2.15 9.87
N GLU A 30 3.32 1.17 10.65
CA GLU A 30 1.91 0.78 10.77
C GLU A 30 1.41 0.99 12.20
N LYS A 31 0.32 1.73 12.35
CA LYS A 31 -0.28 2.02 13.67
C LYS A 31 -0.96 0.82 14.33
N ASN A 32 -1.35 -0.16 13.53
CA ASN A 32 -1.96 -1.40 14.01
C ASN A 32 -0.89 -2.49 14.28
N GLU A 33 -1.37 -3.59 14.85
CA GLU A 33 -0.58 -4.77 15.20
C GLU A 33 -0.20 -5.66 14.00
N LYS A 34 -0.78 -5.40 12.81
CA LYS A 34 -0.55 -6.20 11.59
C LYS A 34 -0.78 -5.39 10.33
N LEU A 35 -0.17 -5.85 9.23
CA LEU A 35 -0.37 -5.29 7.89
C LEU A 35 -1.71 -5.76 7.29
N GLY A 36 -2.21 -5.00 6.30
CA GLY A 36 -3.28 -5.43 5.42
C GLY A 36 -4.65 -5.58 6.06
N LYS A 37 -4.96 -4.92 7.19
CA LYS A 37 -6.26 -5.07 7.89
C LYS A 37 -7.47 -4.87 6.97
N LYS A 38 -7.40 -3.91 6.04
CA LYS A 38 -8.49 -3.70 5.07
C LYS A 38 -8.49 -4.78 3.98
N ILE A 39 -7.33 -5.23 3.50
CA ILE A 39 -7.23 -6.35 2.55
C ILE A 39 -7.93 -7.58 3.14
N PHE A 40 -7.69 -7.86 4.43
CA PHE A 40 -8.24 -9.03 5.12
C PHE A 40 -9.76 -9.14 5.04
N ILE A 41 -10.49 -8.04 5.01
CA ILE A 41 -11.96 -8.01 4.95
C ILE A 41 -12.52 -7.85 3.54
N THR A 42 -11.70 -7.59 2.53
CA THR A 42 -12.17 -7.40 1.14
C THR A 42 -12.65 -8.73 0.54
N GLY A 43 -13.56 -8.65 -0.45
CA GLY A 43 -14.07 -9.83 -1.12
C GLY A 43 -14.69 -10.87 -0.16
N LYS A 44 -15.30 -10.44 0.95
CA LYS A 44 -15.82 -11.31 2.02
C LYS A 44 -14.74 -12.24 2.62
N GLY A 45 -13.51 -11.71 2.80
CA GLY A 45 -12.37 -12.45 3.34
C GLY A 45 -11.55 -13.21 2.29
N ARG A 46 -11.95 -13.16 1.02
CA ARG A 46 -11.23 -13.83 -0.09
C ARG A 46 -10.19 -12.93 -0.77
N CYS A 47 -10.33 -11.61 -0.67
CA CYS A 47 -9.60 -10.59 -1.40
C CYS A 47 -9.77 -10.67 -2.93
N ASN A 48 -10.70 -9.91 -3.49
CA ASN A 48 -10.68 -9.64 -4.93
C ASN A 48 -9.47 -8.75 -5.23
N VAL A 49 -8.43 -9.33 -5.81
CA VAL A 49 -7.13 -8.68 -6.03
C VAL A 49 -7.23 -7.62 -7.12
N THR A 50 -7.75 -8.03 -8.28
CA THR A 50 -7.90 -7.20 -9.47
C THR A 50 -8.96 -7.80 -10.40
N ASN A 51 -9.05 -7.28 -11.61
CA ASN A 51 -9.82 -7.85 -12.70
C ASN A 51 -8.86 -8.17 -13.87
N ALA A 52 -9.00 -9.35 -14.49
CA ALA A 52 -8.18 -9.82 -15.60
C ALA A 52 -8.76 -9.39 -16.97
N CYS A 53 -9.39 -8.22 -17.04
CA CYS A 53 -9.81 -7.61 -18.29
C CYS A 53 -8.68 -6.79 -18.92
N GLU A 54 -8.87 -6.37 -20.18
CA GLU A 54 -7.97 -5.42 -20.83
C GLU A 54 -7.90 -4.11 -20.04
N ILE A 55 -6.75 -3.40 -20.13
CA ILE A 55 -6.50 -2.20 -19.34
C ILE A 55 -7.49 -1.07 -19.65
N GLU A 56 -7.92 -0.96 -20.89
CA GLU A 56 -8.91 0.01 -21.36
C GLU A 56 -10.27 -0.23 -20.69
N GLU A 57 -10.70 -1.50 -20.61
CA GLU A 57 -11.94 -1.88 -19.91
C GLU A 57 -11.84 -1.57 -18.41
N LEU A 58 -10.67 -1.82 -17.80
CA LEU A 58 -10.43 -1.49 -16.40
C LEU A 58 -10.57 0.02 -16.15
N LEU A 59 -9.99 0.84 -17.03
CA LEU A 59 -10.08 2.30 -16.97
C LEU A 59 -11.52 2.80 -17.18
N ASP A 60 -12.31 2.16 -18.03
CA ASP A 60 -13.72 2.53 -18.28
C ASP A 60 -14.63 2.28 -17.06
N HIS A 61 -14.19 1.43 -16.12
CA HIS A 61 -14.89 1.21 -14.86
C HIS A 61 -14.50 2.22 -13.76
N VAL A 62 -13.56 3.14 -14.03
CA VAL A 62 -13.23 4.22 -13.09
C VAL A 62 -14.29 5.30 -13.14
N VAL A 63 -15.00 5.50 -12.04
CA VAL A 63 -16.20 6.35 -11.95
C VAL A 63 -15.89 7.82 -12.20
N THR A 64 -14.73 8.32 -11.73
CA THR A 64 -14.32 9.73 -11.85
C THR A 64 -12.83 9.86 -12.07
N ASN A 65 -12.43 10.86 -12.87
CA ASN A 65 -11.02 11.22 -13.12
C ASN A 65 -10.16 10.05 -13.61
N LYS A 66 -10.68 9.24 -14.54
CA LYS A 66 -9.93 8.09 -15.07
C LYS A 66 -8.59 8.48 -15.70
N GLU A 67 -8.51 9.67 -16.29
CA GLU A 67 -7.30 10.20 -16.93
C GLU A 67 -6.15 10.34 -15.92
N PHE A 68 -6.45 10.64 -14.66
CA PHE A 68 -5.45 10.70 -13.59
C PHE A 68 -4.76 9.36 -13.36
N LEU A 69 -5.43 8.25 -13.63
CA LEU A 69 -4.93 6.90 -13.40
C LEU A 69 -4.19 6.29 -14.60
N TYR A 70 -4.22 6.90 -15.79
CA TYR A 70 -3.59 6.34 -16.99
C TYR A 70 -2.12 6.00 -16.76
N SER A 71 -1.32 6.97 -16.33
CA SER A 71 0.11 6.73 -16.09
C SER A 71 0.34 5.59 -15.09
N GLY A 72 -0.44 5.54 -14.00
CA GLY A 72 -0.32 4.49 -12.99
C GLY A 72 -0.67 3.11 -13.54
N PHE A 73 -1.79 2.96 -14.23
CA PHE A 73 -2.26 1.67 -14.73
C PHE A 73 -1.40 1.13 -15.88
N TYR A 74 -0.88 1.99 -16.76
CA TYR A 74 0.04 1.57 -17.81
C TYR A 74 1.47 1.32 -17.29
N SER A 75 1.86 1.93 -16.18
CA SER A 75 3.17 1.66 -15.55
C SER A 75 3.19 0.38 -14.71
N PHE A 76 2.03 0.01 -14.13
CA PHE A 76 1.86 -1.20 -13.35
C PHE A 76 0.44 -1.76 -13.58
N THR A 77 0.35 -2.70 -14.52
CA THR A 77 -0.92 -3.25 -15.01
C THR A 77 -1.53 -4.24 -14.02
N ASN A 78 -2.81 -4.59 -14.24
CA ASN A 78 -3.47 -5.69 -13.55
C ASN A 78 -2.73 -7.03 -13.74
N ASP A 79 -2.20 -7.30 -14.93
CA ASP A 79 -1.39 -8.50 -15.21
C ASP A 79 -0.08 -8.48 -14.42
N ALA A 80 0.62 -7.35 -14.39
CA ALA A 80 1.84 -7.19 -13.60
C ALA A 80 1.58 -7.40 -12.08
N MET A 81 0.39 -7.01 -11.58
CA MET A 81 -0.01 -7.30 -10.21
C MET A 81 -0.25 -8.80 -9.96
N MET A 82 -0.85 -9.49 -10.94
CA MET A 82 -1.09 -10.93 -10.87
C MET A 82 0.25 -11.68 -10.87
N GLU A 83 1.12 -11.39 -11.83
CA GLU A 83 2.47 -11.96 -11.92
C GLU A 83 3.27 -11.77 -10.62
N LEU A 84 3.27 -10.55 -10.09
CA LEU A 84 3.96 -10.25 -8.82
C LEU A 84 3.46 -11.13 -7.67
N LEU A 85 2.15 -11.28 -7.50
CA LEU A 85 1.62 -12.11 -6.41
C LEU A 85 1.96 -13.59 -6.58
N GLU A 86 1.94 -14.10 -7.81
CA GLU A 86 2.33 -15.47 -8.12
C GLU A 86 3.83 -15.69 -7.88
N GLU A 87 4.70 -14.77 -8.31
CA GLU A 87 6.13 -14.78 -8.00
C GLU A 87 6.40 -14.75 -6.49
N LEU A 88 5.58 -14.03 -5.74
CA LEU A 88 5.64 -13.97 -4.28
C LEU A 88 4.96 -15.19 -3.60
N GLY A 89 4.55 -16.19 -4.38
CA GLY A 89 4.02 -17.46 -3.88
C GLY A 89 2.55 -17.39 -3.42
N CYS A 90 1.72 -16.57 -4.10
CA CYS A 90 0.27 -16.55 -3.97
C CYS A 90 -0.39 -16.94 -5.30
N PRO A 91 -0.67 -18.24 -5.56
CA PRO A 91 -1.35 -18.65 -6.76
C PRO A 91 -2.73 -18.00 -6.90
N LEU A 92 -3.06 -17.54 -8.10
CA LEU A 92 -4.29 -16.82 -8.40
C LEU A 92 -5.21 -17.65 -9.30
N LYS A 93 -6.50 -17.35 -9.25
CA LYS A 93 -7.52 -17.86 -10.17
C LYS A 93 -8.41 -16.73 -10.67
N VAL A 94 -8.87 -16.87 -11.92
CA VAL A 94 -9.85 -15.96 -12.52
C VAL A 94 -11.24 -16.60 -12.42
N GLU A 95 -12.20 -15.86 -11.90
CA GLU A 95 -13.59 -16.27 -11.77
C GLU A 95 -14.50 -15.49 -12.74
N ARG A 96 -15.79 -15.81 -12.75
CA ARG A 96 -16.78 -15.14 -13.58
C ARG A 96 -16.68 -13.62 -13.48
N GLY A 97 -16.68 -12.94 -14.62
CA GLY A 97 -16.52 -11.47 -14.73
C GLY A 97 -15.08 -11.04 -14.52
N ASN A 98 -14.13 -11.89 -14.91
CA ASN A 98 -12.69 -11.66 -14.85
C ASN A 98 -12.15 -11.28 -13.46
N ARG A 99 -12.88 -11.58 -12.39
CA ARG A 99 -12.44 -11.29 -11.02
C ARG A 99 -11.33 -12.22 -10.59
N VAL A 100 -10.27 -11.65 -10.03
CA VAL A 100 -9.07 -12.38 -9.62
C VAL A 100 -9.05 -12.59 -8.11
N PHE A 101 -8.90 -13.84 -7.69
CA PHE A 101 -8.81 -14.23 -6.29
C PHE A 101 -7.63 -15.17 -6.05
N PRO A 102 -7.10 -15.26 -4.82
CA PRO A 102 -6.18 -16.34 -4.48
C PRO A 102 -6.87 -17.71 -4.63
N VAL A 103 -6.14 -18.71 -5.10
CA VAL A 103 -6.67 -20.08 -5.25
C VAL A 103 -7.22 -20.62 -3.93
N SER A 104 -6.60 -20.26 -2.82
CA SER A 104 -7.00 -20.67 -1.45
C SER A 104 -8.31 -20.05 -0.97
N ASP A 105 -8.82 -19.00 -1.64
CA ASP A 105 -9.93 -18.17 -1.16
C ASP A 105 -9.67 -17.46 0.18
N HIS A 106 -8.40 -17.26 0.56
CA HIS A 106 -8.02 -16.59 1.79
C HIS A 106 -7.23 -15.30 1.51
N SER A 107 -7.78 -14.15 1.94
CA SER A 107 -7.10 -12.85 1.84
C SER A 107 -5.77 -12.78 2.60
N SER A 108 -5.60 -13.65 3.62
CA SER A 108 -4.34 -13.80 4.36
C SER A 108 -3.17 -14.19 3.46
N ASP A 109 -3.42 -14.94 2.39
CA ASP A 109 -2.35 -15.42 1.50
C ASP A 109 -1.83 -14.31 0.61
N VAL A 110 -2.70 -13.39 0.19
CA VAL A 110 -2.32 -12.15 -0.50
C VAL A 110 -1.46 -11.27 0.41
N ILE A 111 -1.88 -11.10 1.67
CA ILE A 111 -1.12 -10.33 2.66
C ILE A 111 0.25 -10.98 2.92
N ALA A 112 0.28 -12.31 3.09
CA ALA A 112 1.51 -13.07 3.32
C ALA A 112 2.47 -12.98 2.12
N ALA A 113 1.97 -12.98 0.88
CA ALA A 113 2.77 -12.79 -0.32
C ALA A 113 3.44 -11.41 -0.32
N LEU A 114 2.68 -10.34 -0.10
CA LEU A 114 3.23 -8.99 0.00
C LEU A 114 4.26 -8.88 1.13
N GLN A 115 4.01 -9.49 2.29
CA GLN A 115 4.97 -9.53 3.39
C GLN A 115 6.27 -10.28 3.02
N ARG A 116 6.18 -11.36 2.24
CA ARG A 116 7.37 -12.05 1.71
C ARG A 116 8.19 -11.12 0.82
N GLY A 117 7.52 -10.36 -0.06
CA GLY A 117 8.17 -9.34 -0.88
C GLY A 117 8.90 -8.30 -0.05
N LEU A 118 8.26 -7.74 0.98
CA LEU A 118 8.88 -6.76 1.87
C LEU A 118 10.12 -7.31 2.59
N ARG A 119 10.04 -8.56 3.07
CA ARG A 119 11.19 -9.22 3.73
C ARG A 119 12.34 -9.48 2.74
N LYS A 120 12.03 -9.93 1.51
CA LYS A 120 13.02 -10.17 0.47
C LYS A 120 13.83 -8.92 0.13
N GLU A 121 13.16 -7.77 0.14
CA GLU A 121 13.75 -6.47 -0.14
C GLU A 121 14.27 -5.75 1.14
N ASN A 122 14.33 -6.44 2.28
CA ASN A 122 14.84 -5.93 3.57
C ASN A 122 14.14 -4.65 4.06
N VAL A 123 12.82 -4.55 3.89
CA VAL A 123 12.04 -3.44 4.44
C VAL A 123 11.89 -3.58 5.95
N ASP A 124 12.26 -2.55 6.69
CA ASP A 124 12.03 -2.46 8.13
C ASP A 124 10.55 -2.14 8.41
N ILE A 125 9.89 -2.97 9.22
CA ILE A 125 8.46 -2.81 9.53
C ILE A 125 8.28 -2.55 11.02
N TYR A 126 7.64 -1.42 11.35
CA TYR A 126 7.34 -0.98 12.71
C TYR A 126 5.85 -1.03 12.96
N PHE A 127 5.39 -2.04 13.72
CA PHE A 127 4.00 -2.17 14.16
C PHE A 127 3.68 -1.32 15.39
N ASN A 128 2.39 -1.10 15.65
CA ASN A 128 1.90 -0.31 16.77
C ASN A 128 2.58 1.07 16.85
N THR A 129 3.01 1.60 15.69
CA THR A 129 3.80 2.82 15.60
C THR A 129 3.05 3.87 14.78
N THR A 130 2.49 4.86 15.47
CA THR A 130 1.72 5.93 14.85
C THR A 130 2.60 7.12 14.51
N VAL A 131 2.62 7.52 13.25
CA VAL A 131 3.20 8.78 12.81
C VAL A 131 2.19 9.90 13.10
N LYS A 132 2.62 10.97 13.75
CA LYS A 132 1.78 12.13 14.11
C LYS A 132 2.01 13.36 13.24
N LYS A 133 3.21 13.52 12.70
CA LYS A 133 3.57 14.70 11.90
C LYS A 133 4.64 14.35 10.88
N ILE A 134 4.53 14.90 9.67
CA ILE A 134 5.61 14.97 8.70
C ILE A 134 6.40 16.25 9.03
N LEU A 135 7.71 16.15 9.11
CA LEU A 135 8.61 17.27 9.37
C LEU A 135 9.07 17.86 8.04
N ILE A 136 8.85 19.15 7.90
CA ILE A 136 9.18 19.91 6.69
C ILE A 136 9.94 21.16 7.16
N GLU A 137 11.10 21.39 6.58
CA GLU A 137 11.96 22.55 6.81
C GLU A 137 12.28 23.18 5.45
N ASP A 138 12.01 24.45 5.28
CA ASP A 138 12.23 25.19 4.02
C ASP A 138 11.59 24.52 2.78
N GLY A 139 10.38 23.95 2.96
CA GLY A 139 9.65 23.24 1.90
C GLY A 139 10.18 21.82 1.58
N ILE A 140 11.16 21.34 2.32
CA ILE A 140 11.79 20.01 2.13
C ILE A 140 11.39 19.10 3.28
N VAL A 141 10.98 17.87 2.96
CA VAL A 141 10.73 16.83 3.97
C VAL A 141 12.05 16.42 4.62
N THR A 142 12.09 16.43 5.96
CA THR A 142 13.27 16.04 6.77
C THR A 142 13.04 14.78 7.59
N GLY A 143 11.77 14.32 7.69
CA GLY A 143 11.44 13.11 8.43
C GLY A 143 10.02 13.11 8.97
N VAL A 144 9.80 12.35 10.03
CA VAL A 144 8.51 12.24 10.71
C VAL A 144 8.66 12.32 12.22
N ARG A 145 7.59 12.73 12.93
CA ARG A 145 7.46 12.60 14.38
C ARG A 145 6.44 11.52 14.71
N LEU A 146 6.85 10.60 15.57
CA LEU A 146 6.02 9.51 16.08
C LEU A 146 5.13 9.98 17.24
N ALA A 147 4.12 9.18 17.59
CA ALA A 147 3.25 9.42 18.75
C ALA A 147 4.00 9.29 20.09
N SER A 148 5.10 8.54 20.13
CA SER A 148 6.02 8.46 21.28
C SER A 148 6.74 9.78 21.57
N GLY A 149 6.79 10.70 20.59
CA GLY A 149 7.58 11.93 20.64
C GLY A 149 8.89 11.84 19.86
N ASP A 150 9.31 10.64 19.50
CA ASP A 150 10.56 10.42 18.76
C ASP A 150 10.50 11.02 17.35
N THR A 151 11.64 11.45 16.86
CA THR A 151 11.82 11.96 15.50
C THR A 151 12.67 10.98 14.69
N VAL A 152 12.17 10.61 13.52
CA VAL A 152 12.89 9.77 12.56
C VAL A 152 13.19 10.58 11.30
N LYS A 153 14.47 10.69 10.96
CA LYS A 153 14.92 11.40 9.74
C LYS A 153 14.63 10.56 8.49
N ALA A 154 14.26 11.22 7.41
CA ALA A 154 14.09 10.62 6.10
C ALA A 154 14.29 11.64 4.98
N ASP A 155 14.69 11.16 3.80
CA ASP A 155 14.81 11.98 2.59
C ASP A 155 13.47 12.11 1.88
N LYS A 156 12.61 11.09 1.99
CA LYS A 156 11.27 11.04 1.38
C LYS A 156 10.27 10.38 2.33
N VAL A 157 9.01 10.82 2.22
CA VAL A 157 7.88 10.25 2.96
C VAL A 157 6.74 9.95 2.00
N VAL A 158 6.23 8.72 2.03
CA VAL A 158 5.04 8.31 1.29
C VAL A 158 3.87 8.14 2.26
N VAL A 159 2.78 8.86 2.02
CA VAL A 159 1.55 8.78 2.82
C VAL A 159 0.61 7.76 2.19
N ALA A 160 0.45 6.60 2.84
CA ALA A 160 -0.39 5.49 2.38
C ALA A 160 -1.40 5.05 3.45
N THR A 161 -1.91 6.00 4.21
CA THR A 161 -2.79 5.78 5.39
C THR A 161 -4.22 5.40 5.04
N GLY A 162 -4.58 5.36 3.76
CA GLY A 162 -5.93 5.14 3.28
C GLY A 162 -6.84 6.36 3.49
N GLY A 163 -8.11 6.22 3.11
CA GLY A 163 -9.13 7.25 3.25
C GLY A 163 -9.92 7.13 4.57
N MET A 164 -11.26 7.31 4.48
CA MET A 164 -12.16 7.30 5.64
C MET A 164 -13.12 6.09 5.67
N SER A 165 -13.01 5.16 4.72
CA SER A 165 -13.84 3.96 4.68
C SER A 165 -13.29 2.87 5.59
N TYR A 166 -14.18 2.15 6.28
CA TYR A 166 -13.83 1.06 7.22
C TYR A 166 -12.82 1.50 8.29
N GLN A 167 -13.15 2.54 9.04
CA GLN A 167 -12.27 3.18 10.03
C GLN A 167 -11.69 2.19 11.07
N ALA A 168 -12.42 1.13 11.42
CA ALA A 168 -11.93 0.06 12.29
C ALA A 168 -10.68 -0.66 11.77
N THR A 169 -10.35 -0.54 10.46
CA THR A 169 -9.13 -1.08 9.85
C THR A 169 -7.94 -0.11 9.95
N GLY A 170 -8.13 1.08 10.51
CA GLY A 170 -7.12 2.11 10.63
C GLY A 170 -7.21 3.24 9.59
N SER A 171 -8.17 3.20 8.65
CA SER A 171 -8.38 4.27 7.66
C SER A 171 -9.20 5.42 8.25
N THR A 172 -8.55 6.26 9.05
CA THR A 172 -9.17 7.34 9.86
C THR A 172 -9.00 8.73 9.24
N GLY A 173 -8.48 8.82 8.01
CA GLY A 173 -8.30 10.09 7.31
C GLY A 173 -7.02 10.83 7.64
N ASP A 174 -6.07 10.21 8.33
CA ASP A 174 -4.80 10.83 8.74
C ASP A 174 -4.05 11.48 7.55
N GLY A 175 -4.16 10.88 6.35
CA GLY A 175 -3.52 11.40 5.13
C GLY A 175 -4.02 12.78 4.73
N TYR A 176 -5.30 13.06 4.94
CA TYR A 176 -5.87 14.40 4.66
C TYR A 176 -5.31 15.46 5.62
N ASP A 177 -5.08 15.07 6.88
CA ASP A 177 -4.47 15.97 7.86
C ASP A 177 -2.99 16.23 7.55
N PHE A 178 -2.25 15.21 7.11
CA PHE A 178 -0.87 15.39 6.67
C PHE A 178 -0.79 16.32 5.45
N ALA A 179 -1.64 16.10 4.44
CA ALA A 179 -1.66 16.93 3.24
C ALA A 179 -1.97 18.40 3.57
N ARG A 180 -3.02 18.66 4.37
CA ARG A 180 -3.37 20.04 4.78
C ARG A 180 -2.27 20.76 5.55
N LYS A 181 -1.45 20.04 6.31
CA LYS A 181 -0.34 20.61 7.09
C LYS A 181 0.95 20.79 6.27
N ALA A 182 1.02 20.12 5.14
CA ALA A 182 2.16 20.22 4.22
C ALA A 182 2.02 21.35 3.19
N GLY A 183 0.83 21.93 3.02
CA GLY A 183 0.49 23.01 2.09
C GLY A 183 -0.43 22.53 1.00
#